data_e54273ba0bd7cbc9b2ea67bd8b677221
#
_entry.id   e54273ba0bd7cbc9b2ea67bd8b677221
#
_cell.length_a   1.000
_cell.length_b   1.000
_cell.length_c   1.000
_cell.angle_alpha   90.00
_cell.angle_beta   90.00
_cell.angle_gamma   90.00
#
_symmetry.space_group_name_H-M   'P 1'
#
loop_
_entity.id
_entity.type
_entity.pdbx_description
1 polymer ?
#
loop_
_entity_poly.entity_id
_entity_poly.type
_entity_poly.pdbx_seq_one_letter_code
_entity_poly.pdbx_strand_id
1 'polypeptide(L)'
;MRSLSILTLVLLSNLSAIAQQANQINLKDLQQVINKPSDKVQVINFWATWCAPCIKEIPLFEKLNQANKEVEVTLVSMDYDLDPNPEKVYRFMTRKNLQSKVVILAERNPNDWIGKIDKSWRSGTLPATLIINTKNGKRKFVQQELHEGDLEKLIEEVEK
;
A
#
# COMPACT_ATOMS: atom_id res chain seq x y z
N MET A 1 47.45 8.10 -45.45
CA MET A 1 46.40 7.25 -44.89
C MET A 1 46.23 7.65 -43.43
N ARG A 2 45.18 8.40 -43.09
CA ARG A 2 44.92 8.93 -41.74
C ARG A 2 43.83 8.07 -41.09
N SER A 3 44.23 7.28 -40.07
CA SER A 3 43.32 6.50 -39.26
C SER A 3 42.51 7.43 -38.34
N LEU A 4 41.21 7.46 -38.52
CA LEU A 4 40.26 8.20 -37.67
C LEU A 4 39.81 7.25 -36.56
N SER A 5 40.38 7.42 -35.36
CA SER A 5 39.93 6.68 -34.16
C SER A 5 38.64 7.31 -33.64
N ILE A 6 37.54 6.62 -33.82
CA ILE A 6 36.24 7.00 -33.24
C ILE A 6 36.23 6.56 -31.77
N LEU A 7 36.37 7.54 -30.88
CA LEU A 7 36.25 7.35 -29.43
C LEU A 7 34.76 7.35 -29.08
N THR A 8 34.17 6.17 -28.92
CA THR A 8 32.76 6.00 -28.49
C THR A 8 32.68 6.29 -27.00
N LEU A 9 32.21 7.47 -26.66
CA LEU A 9 31.90 7.87 -25.27
C LEU A 9 30.59 7.18 -24.81
N VAL A 10 30.75 6.08 -24.07
CA VAL A 10 29.62 5.41 -23.42
C VAL A 10 29.17 6.27 -22.22
N LEU A 11 28.08 7.04 -22.38
CA LEU A 11 27.39 7.70 -21.27
C LEU A 11 26.71 6.61 -20.43
N LEU A 12 27.32 6.20 -19.34
CA LEU A 12 26.68 5.44 -18.27
C LEU A 12 25.68 6.38 -17.55
N SER A 13 24.44 6.39 -17.99
CA SER A 13 23.36 7.00 -17.24
C SER A 13 23.13 6.22 -15.95
N ASN A 14 23.69 6.71 -14.85
CA ASN A 14 23.34 6.22 -13.52
C ASN A 14 21.87 6.57 -13.25
N LEU A 15 20.93 5.66 -13.57
CA LEU A 15 19.58 5.70 -13.03
C LEU A 15 19.71 5.41 -11.53
N SER A 16 19.80 6.47 -10.73
CA SER A 16 19.59 6.35 -9.29
C SER A 16 18.16 5.91 -9.09
N ALA A 17 17.95 4.64 -8.78
CA ALA A 17 16.66 4.16 -8.30
C ALA A 17 16.37 4.93 -7.00
N ILE A 18 15.44 5.87 -7.04
CA ILE A 18 14.92 6.54 -5.85
C ILE A 18 14.22 5.44 -5.06
N ALA A 19 14.86 4.95 -4.01
CA ALA A 19 14.24 4.00 -3.09
C ALA A 19 12.98 4.66 -2.54
N GLN A 20 11.83 4.05 -2.79
CA GLN A 20 10.57 4.53 -2.26
C GLN A 20 10.61 4.44 -0.73
N GLN A 21 10.61 5.58 -0.06
CA GLN A 21 10.57 5.67 1.39
C GLN A 21 9.11 5.72 1.87
N ALA A 22 8.73 4.82 2.78
CA ALA A 22 7.43 4.87 3.42
C ALA A 22 7.43 5.99 4.48
N ASN A 23 6.51 6.94 4.38
CA ASN A 23 6.34 7.98 5.37
C ASN A 23 5.64 7.42 6.62
N GLN A 24 6.11 7.83 7.80
CA GLN A 24 5.35 7.64 9.03
C GLN A 24 4.25 8.70 9.11
N ILE A 25 3.02 8.26 9.30
CA ILE A 25 1.84 9.13 9.40
C ILE A 25 1.04 8.77 10.65
N ASN A 26 0.37 9.76 11.25
CA ASN A 26 -0.54 9.52 12.36
C ASN A 26 -1.96 9.17 11.86
N LEU A 27 -2.86 8.86 12.80
CA LEU A 27 -4.25 8.50 12.48
C LEU A 27 -5.00 9.61 11.73
N LYS A 28 -4.77 10.89 12.09
CA LYS A 28 -5.42 12.02 11.43
C LYS A 28 -5.00 12.12 9.96
N ASP A 29 -3.71 11.94 9.68
CA ASP A 29 -3.19 11.96 8.32
C ASP A 29 -3.71 10.76 7.52
N LEU A 30 -3.80 9.57 8.14
CA LEU A 30 -4.41 8.41 7.51
C LEU A 30 -5.89 8.66 7.17
N GLN A 31 -6.65 9.28 8.08
CA GLN A 31 -8.04 9.66 7.81
C GLN A 31 -8.16 10.67 6.66
N GLN A 32 -7.19 11.59 6.51
CA GLN A 32 -7.14 12.49 5.35
C GLN A 32 -6.88 11.72 4.06
N VAL A 33 -5.99 10.74 4.07
CA VAL A 33 -5.77 9.85 2.91
C VAL A 33 -7.04 9.09 2.54
N ILE A 34 -7.71 8.48 3.52
CA ILE A 34 -8.94 7.70 3.35
C ILE A 34 -10.09 8.55 2.77
N ASN A 35 -10.24 9.78 3.25
CA ASN A 35 -11.37 10.65 2.90
C ASN A 35 -11.05 11.63 1.75
N LYS A 36 -9.84 11.55 1.17
CA LYS A 36 -9.46 12.41 0.05
C LYS A 36 -10.36 12.13 -1.16
N PRO A 37 -11.03 13.15 -1.72
CA PRO A 37 -11.75 12.99 -2.97
C PRO A 37 -10.82 12.46 -4.06
N SER A 38 -11.25 11.42 -4.76
CA SER A 38 -10.47 10.79 -5.83
C SER A 38 -11.39 10.35 -6.95
N ASP A 39 -10.91 10.48 -8.18
CA ASP A 39 -11.58 9.89 -9.35
C ASP A 39 -11.38 8.38 -9.45
N LYS A 40 -10.46 7.83 -8.66
CA LYS A 40 -10.13 6.42 -8.60
C LYS A 40 -10.75 5.75 -7.39
N VAL A 41 -10.98 4.45 -7.50
CA VAL A 41 -11.28 3.61 -6.34
C VAL A 41 -10.02 3.50 -5.49
N GLN A 42 -10.14 3.79 -4.21
CA GLN A 42 -9.04 3.64 -3.25
C GLN A 42 -9.09 2.25 -2.62
N VAL A 43 -7.97 1.55 -2.65
CA VAL A 43 -7.77 0.25 -2.00
C VAL A 43 -6.70 0.42 -0.93
N ILE A 44 -7.09 0.31 0.33
CA ILE A 44 -6.24 0.53 1.49
C ILE A 44 -6.11 -0.79 2.24
N ASN A 45 -4.93 -1.40 2.19
CA ASN A 45 -4.65 -2.65 2.89
C ASN A 45 -3.80 -2.39 4.14
N PHE A 46 -4.26 -2.93 5.26
CA PHE A 46 -3.56 -2.89 6.55
C PHE A 46 -2.81 -4.20 6.75
N TRP A 47 -1.50 -4.11 6.91
CA TRP A 47 -0.59 -5.24 6.95
C TRP A 47 0.57 -5.03 7.92
N ALA A 48 1.38 -6.05 8.17
CA ALA A 48 2.63 -5.91 8.91
C ALA A 48 3.68 -6.94 8.44
N THR A 49 4.95 -6.65 8.68
CA THR A 49 6.07 -7.51 8.26
C THR A 49 6.09 -8.86 8.99
N TRP A 50 5.43 -8.97 10.13
CA TRP A 50 5.28 -10.19 10.94
C TRP A 50 4.00 -10.97 10.64
N CYS A 51 3.10 -10.42 9.82
CA CYS A 51 1.81 -11.01 9.48
C CYS A 51 1.94 -11.93 8.24
N ALA A 52 2.04 -13.24 8.45
CA ALA A 52 2.24 -14.20 7.37
C ALA A 52 1.12 -14.19 6.30
N PRO A 53 -0.20 -14.17 6.63
CA PRO A 53 -1.25 -14.06 5.61
C PRO A 53 -1.19 -12.74 4.85
N CYS A 54 -0.84 -11.61 5.52
CA CYS A 54 -0.67 -10.33 4.84
C CYS A 54 0.41 -10.40 3.75
N ILE A 55 1.56 -11.02 4.08
CA ILE A 55 2.68 -11.15 3.14
C ILE A 55 2.30 -11.98 1.91
N LYS A 56 1.40 -12.95 2.05
CA LYS A 56 0.92 -13.78 0.95
C LYS A 56 0.02 -13.01 -0.01
N GLU A 57 -0.81 -12.09 0.51
CA GLU A 57 -1.74 -11.33 -0.33
C GLU A 57 -1.14 -10.08 -0.98
N ILE A 58 -0.02 -9.52 -0.47
CA ILE A 58 0.63 -8.33 -1.04
C ILE A 58 0.82 -8.40 -2.57
N PRO A 59 1.25 -9.53 -3.18
CA PRO A 59 1.37 -9.62 -4.63
C PRO A 59 0.09 -9.32 -5.40
N LEU A 60 -1.10 -9.56 -4.82
CA LEU A 60 -2.39 -9.25 -5.45
C LEU A 60 -2.57 -7.73 -5.56
N PHE A 61 -2.23 -6.99 -4.51
CA PHE A 61 -2.28 -5.52 -4.49
C PHE A 61 -1.28 -4.91 -5.46
N GLU A 62 -0.05 -5.44 -5.54
CA GLU A 62 0.96 -5.00 -6.50
C GLU A 62 0.50 -5.24 -7.95
N LYS A 63 -0.09 -6.40 -8.24
CA LYS A 63 -0.66 -6.72 -9.56
C LYS A 63 -1.79 -5.74 -9.90
N LEU A 64 -2.70 -5.49 -8.96
CA LEU A 64 -3.80 -4.54 -9.14
C LEU A 64 -3.29 -3.13 -9.42
N ASN A 65 -2.32 -2.65 -8.63
CA ASN A 65 -1.72 -1.31 -8.78
C ASN A 65 -1.07 -1.09 -10.15
N GLN A 66 -0.46 -2.14 -10.72
CA GLN A 66 0.18 -2.09 -12.03
C GLN A 66 -0.83 -2.18 -13.17
N ALA A 67 -1.83 -3.06 -13.04
CA ALA A 67 -2.76 -3.39 -14.12
C ALA A 67 -3.92 -2.41 -14.24
N ASN A 68 -4.42 -1.84 -13.14
CA ASN A 68 -5.63 -1.01 -13.12
C ASN A 68 -5.32 0.45 -12.76
N LYS A 69 -5.40 1.35 -13.76
CA LYS A 69 -5.11 2.77 -13.57
C LYS A 69 -6.26 3.55 -12.92
N GLU A 70 -7.45 2.96 -12.84
CA GLU A 70 -8.62 3.53 -12.15
C GLU A 70 -8.64 3.19 -10.65
N VAL A 71 -7.61 2.50 -10.16
CA VAL A 71 -7.45 2.14 -8.76
C VAL A 71 -6.18 2.78 -8.19
N GLU A 72 -6.23 3.21 -6.94
CA GLU A 72 -5.08 3.68 -6.16
C GLU A 72 -4.88 2.76 -4.95
N VAL A 73 -3.77 2.03 -4.92
CA VAL A 73 -3.43 1.12 -3.82
C VAL A 73 -2.53 1.83 -2.81
N THR A 74 -2.90 1.75 -1.54
CA THR A 74 -2.07 2.19 -0.40
C THR A 74 -1.92 1.04 0.60
N LEU A 75 -0.69 0.63 0.84
CA LEU A 75 -0.32 -0.37 1.83
C LEU A 75 0.03 0.33 3.14
N VAL A 76 -0.76 0.13 4.19
CA VAL A 76 -0.59 0.76 5.51
C VAL A 76 0.07 -0.25 6.44
N SER A 77 1.36 -0.05 6.75
CA SER A 77 2.07 -0.89 7.72
C SER A 77 1.63 -0.56 9.15
N MET A 78 1.34 -1.61 9.90
CA MET A 78 0.98 -1.59 11.33
C MET A 78 2.16 -2.02 12.23
N ASP A 79 3.37 -2.07 11.69
CA ASP A 79 4.56 -2.51 12.42
C ASP A 79 4.89 -1.61 13.63
N TYR A 80 4.56 -0.31 13.55
CA TYR A 80 4.86 0.67 14.59
C TYR A 80 4.28 0.32 15.97
N ASP A 81 3.16 -0.40 16.01
CA ASP A 81 2.53 -0.86 17.26
C ASP A 81 3.49 -1.70 18.10
N LEU A 82 4.24 -2.59 17.46
CA LEU A 82 5.21 -3.47 18.12
C LEU A 82 6.63 -2.88 18.13
N ASP A 83 7.03 -2.19 17.07
CA ASP A 83 8.38 -1.64 16.90
C ASP A 83 8.32 -0.34 16.11
N PRO A 84 8.56 0.84 16.76
CA PRO A 84 8.53 2.14 16.08
C PRO A 84 9.68 2.35 15.09
N ASN A 85 10.69 1.46 15.06
CA ASN A 85 11.79 1.54 14.10
C ASN A 85 11.32 1.10 12.70
N PRO A 86 11.33 1.99 11.69
CA PRO A 86 10.79 1.70 10.36
C PRO A 86 11.67 0.77 9.52
N GLU A 87 12.88 0.45 9.97
CA GLU A 87 13.88 -0.32 9.20
C GLU A 87 13.38 -1.69 8.73
N LYS A 88 12.53 -2.35 9.52
CA LYS A 88 11.94 -3.64 9.11
C LYS A 88 11.05 -3.47 7.87
N VAL A 89 10.25 -2.41 7.86
CA VAL A 89 9.36 -2.08 6.74
C VAL A 89 10.18 -1.72 5.52
N TYR A 90 11.18 -0.85 5.65
CA TYR A 90 12.05 -0.45 4.53
C TYR A 90 12.77 -1.64 3.90
N ARG A 91 13.36 -2.52 4.72
CA ARG A 91 14.00 -3.75 4.22
C ARG A 91 13.01 -4.68 3.54
N PHE A 92 11.79 -4.79 4.07
CA PHE A 92 10.74 -5.59 3.44
C PHE A 92 10.35 -5.02 2.08
N MET A 93 10.08 -3.71 1.99
CA MET A 93 9.74 -3.02 0.74
C MET A 93 10.81 -3.25 -0.33
N THR A 94 12.09 -3.06 0.02
CA THR A 94 13.22 -3.28 -0.90
C THR A 94 13.30 -4.73 -1.35
N ARG A 95 13.25 -5.68 -0.40
CA ARG A 95 13.36 -7.12 -0.71
C ARG A 95 12.21 -7.63 -1.59
N LYS A 96 11.02 -7.08 -1.41
CA LYS A 96 9.81 -7.43 -2.18
C LYS A 96 9.61 -6.55 -3.40
N ASN A 97 10.45 -5.55 -3.60
CA ASN A 97 10.36 -4.58 -4.69
C ASN A 97 8.95 -3.97 -4.80
N LEU A 98 8.39 -3.52 -3.68
CA LEU A 98 7.04 -2.95 -3.67
C LEU A 98 6.98 -1.67 -4.49
N GLN A 99 5.98 -1.55 -5.35
CA GLN A 99 5.75 -0.39 -6.21
C GLN A 99 4.53 0.43 -5.76
N SER A 100 3.63 -0.19 -5.01
CA SER A 100 2.47 0.49 -4.41
C SER A 100 2.92 1.48 -3.36
N LYS A 101 2.12 2.53 -3.15
CA LYS A 101 2.35 3.49 -2.07
C LYS A 101 2.34 2.77 -0.72
N VAL A 102 3.39 2.94 0.07
CA VAL A 102 3.47 2.41 1.45
C VAL A 102 3.52 3.57 2.43
N VAL A 103 2.74 3.46 3.50
CA VAL A 103 2.82 4.35 4.67
C VAL A 103 2.95 3.51 5.94
N ILE A 104 3.59 4.04 6.97
CA ILE A 104 3.72 3.41 8.28
C ILE A 104 2.80 4.17 9.23
N LEU A 105 1.79 3.52 9.77
CA LEU A 105 0.89 4.14 10.72
C LEU A 105 1.54 4.20 12.10
N ALA A 106 1.91 5.42 12.51
CA ALA A 106 2.60 5.69 13.77
C ALA A 106 1.61 5.76 14.95
N GLU A 107 0.82 4.70 15.12
CA GLU A 107 -0.15 4.54 16.20
C GLU A 107 0.09 3.23 16.94
N ARG A 108 -0.20 3.24 18.23
CA ARG A 108 -0.17 2.05 19.10
C ARG A 108 -1.57 1.63 19.49
N ASN A 109 -1.70 0.44 20.08
CA ASN A 109 -2.95 -0.09 20.59
C ASN A 109 -4.09 -0.02 19.56
N PRO A 110 -4.09 -0.85 18.52
CA PRO A 110 -5.08 -0.76 17.42
C PRO A 110 -6.52 -0.66 17.89
N ASN A 111 -6.87 -1.33 18.97
CA ASN A 111 -8.24 -1.34 19.51
C ASN A 111 -8.76 0.06 19.92
N ASP A 112 -7.87 1.05 20.13
CA ASP A 112 -8.25 2.41 20.53
C ASP A 112 -8.70 3.26 19.33
N TRP A 113 -8.36 2.86 18.11
CA TRP A 113 -8.55 3.70 16.93
C TRP A 113 -9.13 2.99 15.70
N ILE A 114 -9.05 1.66 15.58
CA ILE A 114 -9.55 0.94 14.38
C ILE A 114 -11.01 1.26 14.05
N GLY A 115 -11.87 1.40 15.08
CA GLY A 115 -13.27 1.80 14.92
C GLY A 115 -13.46 3.21 14.33
N LYS A 116 -12.41 4.06 14.32
CA LYS A 116 -12.41 5.37 13.67
C LYS A 116 -12.10 5.27 12.17
N ILE A 117 -11.53 4.16 11.72
CA ILE A 117 -11.31 3.83 10.31
C ILE A 117 -12.56 3.18 9.74
N ASP A 118 -13.04 2.11 10.37
CA ASP A 118 -14.29 1.47 10.01
C ASP A 118 -14.98 0.87 11.26
N LYS A 119 -16.28 1.15 11.39
CA LYS A 119 -17.08 0.70 12.56
C LYS A 119 -17.22 -0.82 12.63
N SER A 120 -17.04 -1.53 11.52
CA SER A 120 -17.06 -3.00 11.48
C SER A 120 -15.74 -3.63 11.90
N TRP A 121 -14.64 -2.87 11.94
CA TRP A 121 -13.34 -3.35 12.41
C TRP A 121 -13.35 -3.49 13.93
N ARG A 122 -13.48 -4.72 14.43
CA ARG A 122 -13.69 -5.03 15.85
C ARG A 122 -12.45 -5.43 16.61
N SER A 123 -11.40 -5.84 15.91
CA SER A 123 -10.14 -6.26 16.53
C SER A 123 -8.96 -5.82 15.66
N GLY A 124 -7.79 -5.62 16.25
CA GLY A 124 -6.56 -5.30 15.51
C GLY A 124 -5.97 -6.46 14.68
N THR A 125 -6.75 -7.53 14.46
CA THR A 125 -6.29 -8.68 13.65
C THR A 125 -6.06 -8.28 12.19
N LEU A 126 -4.97 -8.76 11.61
CA LEU A 126 -4.55 -8.53 10.23
C LEU A 126 -4.61 -9.83 9.42
N PRO A 127 -4.76 -9.75 8.09
CA PRO A 127 -4.91 -8.54 7.29
C PRO A 127 -6.31 -7.92 7.35
N ALA A 128 -6.39 -6.64 6.97
CA ALA A 128 -7.66 -5.95 6.78
C ALA A 128 -7.57 -5.04 5.55
N THR A 129 -8.67 -4.95 4.79
CA THR A 129 -8.71 -4.15 3.57
C THR A 129 -9.96 -3.27 3.54
N LEU A 130 -9.75 -2.00 3.24
CA LEU A 130 -10.80 -1.00 3.04
C LEU A 130 -10.79 -0.54 1.59
N ILE A 131 -11.93 -0.65 0.90
CA ILE A 131 -12.12 -0.21 -0.48
C ILE A 131 -13.14 0.91 -0.48
N ILE A 132 -12.83 2.01 -1.17
CA ILE A 132 -13.65 3.22 -1.15
C ILE A 132 -13.79 3.79 -2.56
N ASN A 133 -15.03 4.08 -2.94
CA ASN A 133 -15.33 4.92 -4.07
C ASN A 133 -15.88 6.28 -3.56
N THR A 134 -15.04 7.30 -3.55
CA THR A 134 -15.41 8.61 -3.01
C THR A 134 -16.40 9.36 -3.89
N LYS A 135 -16.58 8.97 -5.17
CA LYS A 135 -17.57 9.58 -6.07
C LYS A 135 -19.01 9.29 -5.66
N ASN A 136 -19.27 8.05 -5.23
CA ASN A 136 -20.62 7.62 -4.83
C ASN A 136 -20.77 7.38 -3.31
N GLY A 137 -19.69 7.55 -2.54
CA GLY A 137 -19.64 7.36 -1.09
C GLY A 137 -19.66 5.89 -0.64
N LYS A 138 -19.64 4.93 -1.57
CA LYS A 138 -19.62 3.51 -1.22
C LYS A 138 -18.28 3.08 -0.68
N ARG A 139 -18.33 2.21 0.32
CA ARG A 139 -17.15 1.62 0.93
C ARG A 139 -17.40 0.19 1.34
N LYS A 140 -16.35 -0.62 1.29
CA LYS A 140 -16.36 -2.02 1.73
C LYS A 140 -15.15 -2.26 2.61
N PHE A 141 -15.39 -2.85 3.78
CA PHE A 141 -14.34 -3.28 4.68
C PHE A 141 -14.38 -4.80 4.82
N VAL A 142 -13.22 -5.44 4.75
CA VAL A 142 -13.05 -6.87 4.98
C VAL A 142 -11.85 -7.13 5.88
N GLN A 143 -11.98 -8.08 6.80
CA GLN A 143 -10.94 -8.47 7.76
C GLN A 143 -10.63 -9.95 7.58
N GLN A 144 -9.95 -10.27 6.50
CA GLN A 144 -9.52 -11.63 6.14
C GLN A 144 -8.43 -11.58 5.09
N GLU A 145 -7.68 -12.68 4.94
CA GLU A 145 -6.77 -12.88 3.80
C GLU A 145 -7.58 -12.90 2.50
N LEU A 146 -7.12 -12.14 1.50
CA LEU A 146 -7.71 -12.10 0.16
C LEU A 146 -6.98 -13.05 -0.78
N HIS A 147 -7.74 -13.60 -1.72
CA HIS A 147 -7.25 -14.52 -2.74
C HIS A 147 -7.47 -13.95 -4.15
N GLU A 148 -6.98 -14.67 -5.16
CA GLU A 148 -7.13 -14.25 -6.57
C GLU A 148 -8.60 -14.04 -6.92
N GLY A 149 -8.92 -12.87 -7.49
CA GLY A 149 -10.28 -12.47 -7.88
C GLY A 149 -11.12 -11.82 -6.78
N ASP A 150 -10.67 -11.82 -5.52
CA ASP A 150 -11.44 -11.19 -4.43
C ASP A 150 -11.40 -9.66 -4.51
N LEU A 151 -10.23 -9.08 -4.86
CA LEU A 151 -10.09 -7.63 -5.00
C LEU A 151 -10.99 -7.08 -6.10
N GLU A 152 -11.04 -7.73 -7.25
CA GLU A 152 -11.88 -7.35 -8.38
C GLU A 152 -13.37 -7.34 -7.99
N LYS A 153 -13.84 -8.38 -7.30
CA LYS A 153 -15.23 -8.46 -6.79
C LYS A 153 -15.56 -7.32 -5.83
N LEU A 154 -14.66 -7.06 -4.87
CA LEU A 154 -14.86 -6.01 -3.88
C LEU A 154 -14.87 -4.61 -4.51
N ILE A 155 -14.06 -4.38 -5.55
CA ILE A 155 -14.05 -3.14 -6.34
C ILE A 155 -15.37 -2.98 -7.07
N GLU A 156 -15.86 -4.02 -7.77
CA GLU A 156 -17.16 -3.99 -8.43
C GLU A 156 -18.32 -3.66 -7.47
N GLU A 157 -18.26 -4.13 -6.22
CA GLU A 157 -19.30 -3.82 -5.21
C GLU A 157 -19.38 -2.33 -4.88
N VAL A 158 -18.26 -1.60 -4.91
CA VAL A 158 -18.24 -0.16 -4.62
C VAL A 158 -18.41 0.70 -5.89
N GLU A 159 -18.28 0.12 -7.07
CA GLU A 159 -18.51 0.83 -8.35
C GLU A 159 -19.99 0.82 -8.77
N LYS A 160 -20.73 -0.23 -8.45
CA LYS A 160 -22.18 -0.35 -8.72
C LYS A 160 -23.01 0.57 -7.85
#